data_faa5b410ad682f8e18e02baae4e62cde
#
_entry.id   faa5b410ad682f8e18e02baae4e62cde
#
_cell.length_a   1.000
_cell.length_b   1.000
_cell.length_c   1.000
_cell.angle_alpha   90.00
_cell.angle_beta   90.00
_cell.angle_gamma   90.00
#
_symmetry.space_group_name_H-M   'P 1'
#
loop_
_entity.id
_entity.type
_entity.pdbx_description
1 polymer ?
#
loop_
_entity_poly.entity_id
_entity_poly.type
_entity_poly.pdbx_seq_one_letter_code
_entity_poly.pdbx_strand_id
1 'polypeptide(L)'
;PGGYLLRLLRALTAEQRNDVTIVSGRPREFLQQHFGDLRLTLVAEHGAWMKRRGGIWRKRVFPDNAWKPRILPLLEYYVERLPASFLEEKECSIAWHYRLSDAESAEFMAQELKFELTNLLLQTNMEVLEGNKVLEVRAKAANKGAAVLATLDDGNYGMILAAGDDWTDEDMFQVLPATAMTIRVGVRPTAANYLLADQQDLIALLEKLMMADLG
;
A
#
# COMPACT_ATOMS: atom_id res chain seq x y z
N PRO A 1 13.21 6.50 -3.91
CA PRO A 1 12.58 7.83 -3.99
C PRO A 1 13.61 8.86 -4.46
N GLY A 2 13.18 9.84 -5.30
CA GLY A 2 14.05 10.90 -5.76
C GLY A 2 14.47 11.84 -4.61
N GLY A 3 15.67 12.44 -4.72
CA GLY A 3 16.21 13.33 -3.69
C GLY A 3 15.29 14.52 -3.35
N TYR A 4 14.46 14.95 -4.31
CA TYR A 4 13.49 16.02 -4.11
C TYR A 4 12.37 15.61 -3.12
N LEU A 5 11.76 14.43 -3.32
CA LEU A 5 10.74 13.91 -2.42
C LEU A 5 11.24 13.76 -0.99
N LEU A 6 12.48 13.28 -0.81
CA LEU A 6 13.07 13.15 0.51
C LEU A 6 13.26 14.51 1.20
N ARG A 7 13.64 15.58 0.46
CA ARG A 7 13.71 16.93 1.01
C ARG A 7 12.34 17.46 1.45
N LEU A 8 11.32 17.26 0.62
CA LEU A 8 9.94 17.66 0.94
C LEU A 8 9.45 16.93 2.20
N LEU A 9 9.64 15.61 2.28
CA LEU A 9 9.24 14.83 3.46
C LEU A 9 10.00 15.26 4.72
N ARG A 10 11.29 15.59 4.61
CA ARG A 10 12.05 16.14 5.74
C ARG A 10 11.50 17.47 6.22
N ALA A 11 11.12 18.34 5.31
CA ALA A 11 10.53 19.64 5.66
C ALA A 11 9.16 19.45 6.33
N LEU A 12 8.28 18.60 5.76
CA LEU A 12 6.97 18.26 6.36
C LEU A 12 7.10 17.67 7.77
N THR A 13 8.08 16.78 7.98
CA THR A 13 8.27 16.11 9.28
C THR A 13 9.06 16.94 10.30
N ALA A 14 9.71 18.04 9.88
CA ALA A 14 10.36 18.99 10.77
C ALA A 14 9.32 19.84 11.54
N GLU A 15 8.17 20.11 10.92
CA GLU A 15 7.08 20.83 11.58
C GLU A 15 6.40 19.91 12.62
N GLN A 16 6.37 20.34 13.88
CA GLN A 16 5.90 19.51 15.00
C GLN A 16 4.38 19.26 14.96
N ARG A 17 3.62 20.17 14.31
CA ARG A 17 2.17 20.03 14.14
C ARG A 17 1.81 18.97 13.11
N ASN A 18 2.76 18.55 12.26
CA ASN A 18 2.50 17.58 11.23
C ASN A 18 2.81 16.15 11.73
N ASP A 19 1.83 15.28 11.53
CA ASP A 19 2.00 13.84 11.69
C ASP A 19 1.94 13.17 10.31
N VAL A 20 3.11 12.77 9.82
CA VAL A 20 3.26 12.22 8.47
C VAL A 20 3.35 10.70 8.54
N THR A 21 2.52 10.02 7.75
CA THR A 21 2.50 8.57 7.62
C THR A 21 2.71 8.16 6.17
N ILE A 22 3.63 7.23 5.93
CA ILE A 22 3.78 6.54 4.64
C ILE A 22 3.19 5.13 4.77
N VAL A 23 2.20 4.82 3.91
CA VAL A 23 1.53 3.52 3.85
C VAL A 23 1.84 2.85 2.51
N SER A 24 2.39 1.65 2.52
CA SER A 24 2.85 0.98 1.30
C SER A 24 2.68 -0.54 1.37
N GLY A 25 2.52 -1.18 0.19
CA GLY A 25 2.62 -2.64 0.02
C GLY A 25 4.07 -3.16 0.00
N ARG A 26 5.07 -2.26 0.00
CA ARG A 26 6.50 -2.63 0.02
C ARG A 26 6.89 -3.27 1.35
N PRO A 27 7.90 -4.16 1.36
CA PRO A 27 8.45 -4.74 2.58
C PRO A 27 8.99 -3.67 3.53
N ARG A 28 8.99 -3.96 4.83
CA ARG A 28 9.46 -3.05 5.87
C ARG A 28 10.95 -2.67 5.70
N GLU A 29 11.76 -3.58 5.19
CA GLU A 29 13.20 -3.36 4.91
C GLU A 29 13.38 -2.24 3.87
N PHE A 30 12.55 -2.25 2.81
CA PHE A 30 12.55 -1.19 1.80
C PHE A 30 12.19 0.16 2.42
N LEU A 31 11.13 0.23 3.23
CA LEU A 31 10.72 1.48 3.86
C LEU A 31 11.76 1.96 4.88
N GLN A 32 12.35 1.05 5.65
CA GLN A 32 13.42 1.38 6.59
C GLN A 32 14.63 1.95 5.89
N GLN A 33 15.07 1.36 4.79
CA GLN A 33 16.22 1.83 4.02
C GLN A 33 16.02 3.23 3.44
N HIS A 34 14.80 3.56 2.97
CA HIS A 34 14.55 4.79 2.24
C HIS A 34 14.02 5.94 3.11
N PHE A 35 13.31 5.62 4.18
CA PHE A 35 12.59 6.60 5.01
C PHE A 35 12.85 6.46 6.51
N GLY A 36 13.67 5.47 6.91
CA GLY A 36 13.87 5.13 8.33
C GLY A 36 14.47 6.23 9.19
N ASP A 37 15.19 7.19 8.57
CA ASP A 37 15.82 8.34 9.24
C ASP A 37 14.86 9.55 9.37
N LEU A 38 13.68 9.48 8.77
CA LEU A 38 12.68 10.53 8.85
C LEU A 38 11.80 10.38 10.10
N ARG A 39 11.35 11.50 10.66
CA ARG A 39 10.46 11.54 11.83
C ARG A 39 8.99 11.34 11.41
N LEU A 40 8.67 10.16 10.88
CA LEU A 40 7.34 9.83 10.40
C LEU A 40 6.93 8.41 10.82
N THR A 41 5.66 8.09 10.65
CA THR A 41 5.12 6.75 10.82
C THR A 41 5.27 5.98 9.49
N LEU A 42 5.76 4.74 9.56
CA LEU A 42 5.89 3.84 8.42
C LEU A 42 4.94 2.66 8.59
N VAL A 43 4.19 2.37 7.54
CA VAL A 43 3.29 1.21 7.46
C VAL A 43 3.68 0.39 6.23
N ALA A 44 4.13 -0.83 6.44
CA ALA A 44 4.61 -1.74 5.42
C ALA A 44 3.65 -2.92 5.19
N GLU A 45 3.79 -3.59 4.04
CA GLU A 45 3.01 -4.77 3.64
C GLU A 45 1.50 -4.55 3.87
N HIS A 46 0.97 -3.46 3.27
CA HIS A 46 -0.44 -3.07 3.34
C HIS A 46 -1.01 -2.90 4.77
N GLY A 47 -0.17 -2.73 5.78
CA GLY A 47 -0.62 -2.60 7.16
C GLY A 47 -0.23 -3.75 8.08
N ALA A 48 0.48 -4.75 7.57
CA ALA A 48 0.96 -5.87 8.40
C ALA A 48 2.01 -5.42 9.43
N TRP A 49 2.82 -4.44 9.09
CA TRP A 49 3.86 -3.87 9.93
C TRP A 49 3.70 -2.37 10.09
N MET A 50 3.99 -1.88 11.29
CA MET A 50 3.99 -0.45 11.60
C MET A 50 5.20 -0.07 12.44
N LYS A 51 5.81 1.07 12.09
CA LYS A 51 6.80 1.77 12.92
C LYS A 51 6.28 3.18 13.16
N ARG A 52 5.80 3.48 14.34
CA ARG A 52 5.38 4.83 14.74
C ARG A 52 6.60 5.76 14.79
N ARG A 53 6.39 7.06 14.62
CA ARG A 53 7.42 8.10 14.72
C ARG A 53 8.27 7.91 15.98
N GLY A 54 9.59 7.78 15.80
CA GLY A 54 10.53 7.54 16.88
C GLY A 54 10.49 6.16 17.54
N GLY A 55 9.62 5.26 17.05
CA GLY A 55 9.46 3.92 17.59
C GLY A 55 10.24 2.84 16.82
N ILE A 56 9.92 1.60 17.17
CA ILE A 56 10.43 0.39 16.49
C ILE A 56 9.35 -0.26 15.65
N TRP A 57 9.74 -1.10 14.69
CA TRP A 57 8.81 -1.91 13.93
C TRP A 57 8.03 -2.87 14.84
N ARG A 58 6.71 -2.86 14.69
CA ARG A 58 5.80 -3.79 15.36
C ARG A 58 4.91 -4.47 14.33
N LYS A 59 4.78 -5.78 14.43
CA LYS A 59 3.84 -6.56 13.63
C LYS A 59 2.43 -6.29 14.14
N ARG A 60 1.51 -5.97 13.22
CA ARG A 60 0.08 -5.74 13.52
C ARG A 60 -0.78 -6.93 13.14
N VAL A 61 -0.38 -7.64 12.10
CA VAL A 61 -1.12 -8.79 11.58
C VAL A 61 -0.27 -10.03 11.75
N PHE A 62 -0.86 -11.06 12.38
CA PHE A 62 -0.22 -12.36 12.62
C PHE A 62 -1.02 -13.42 11.85
N PRO A 63 -0.85 -13.53 10.51
CA PRO A 63 -1.53 -14.59 9.78
C PRO A 63 -0.98 -15.94 10.22
N ASP A 64 -1.88 -16.91 10.35
CA ASP A 64 -1.47 -18.30 10.33
C ASP A 64 -0.96 -18.59 8.91
N ASN A 65 0.34 -18.76 8.74
CA ASN A 65 0.97 -18.97 7.42
C ASN A 65 0.70 -20.38 6.83
N ALA A 66 -0.12 -21.20 7.45
CA ALA A 66 -0.52 -22.52 6.93
C ALA A 66 -1.22 -22.46 5.55
N TRP A 67 -1.68 -21.28 5.13
CA TRP A 67 -2.25 -21.06 3.81
C TRP A 67 -1.20 -21.05 2.69
N LYS A 68 0.02 -20.58 2.94
CA LYS A 68 1.06 -20.46 1.90
C LYS A 68 1.40 -21.79 1.24
N PRO A 69 1.73 -22.87 1.96
CA PRO A 69 1.98 -24.17 1.37
C PRO A 69 0.81 -24.74 0.55
N ARG A 70 -0.42 -24.26 0.83
CA ARG A 70 -1.62 -24.72 0.11
C ARG A 70 -1.76 -24.07 -1.27
N ILE A 71 -1.28 -22.85 -1.45
CA ILE A 71 -1.40 -22.12 -2.72
C ILE A 71 -0.09 -22.10 -3.54
N LEU A 72 1.06 -22.31 -2.90
CA LEU A 72 2.36 -22.28 -3.58
C LEU A 72 2.42 -23.21 -4.78
N PRO A 73 1.98 -24.49 -4.73
CA PRO A 73 2.03 -25.38 -5.90
C PRO A 73 1.21 -24.85 -7.08
N LEU A 74 0.08 -24.19 -6.82
CA LEU A 74 -0.73 -23.55 -7.86
C LEU A 74 0.00 -22.37 -8.47
N LEU A 75 0.58 -21.50 -7.66
CA LEU A 75 1.33 -20.32 -8.12
C LEU A 75 2.57 -20.75 -8.94
N GLU A 76 3.31 -21.75 -8.48
CA GLU A 76 4.47 -22.33 -9.19
C GLU A 76 4.08 -22.88 -10.54
N TYR A 77 2.96 -23.58 -10.64
CA TYR A 77 2.42 -24.08 -11.91
C TYR A 77 2.22 -22.94 -12.93
N TYR A 78 1.70 -21.78 -12.50
CA TYR A 78 1.52 -20.62 -13.38
C TYR A 78 2.85 -19.94 -13.74
N VAL A 79 3.82 -19.91 -12.84
CA VAL A 79 5.18 -19.42 -13.14
C VAL A 79 5.85 -20.27 -14.22
N GLU A 80 5.77 -21.61 -14.12
CA GLU A 80 6.36 -22.52 -15.11
C GLU A 80 5.74 -22.35 -16.51
N ARG A 81 4.46 -22.02 -16.59
CA ARG A 81 3.72 -21.89 -17.85
C ARG A 81 3.78 -20.50 -18.48
N LEU A 82 4.10 -19.48 -17.71
CA LEU A 82 4.19 -18.10 -18.20
C LEU A 82 5.63 -17.58 -18.08
N PRO A 83 6.42 -17.61 -19.17
CA PRO A 83 7.79 -17.10 -19.17
C PRO A 83 7.87 -15.66 -18.69
N ALA A 84 8.95 -15.34 -17.97
CA ALA A 84 9.23 -14.03 -17.36
C ALA A 84 8.28 -13.62 -16.23
N SER A 85 7.36 -14.49 -15.80
CA SER A 85 6.65 -14.30 -14.54
C SER A 85 7.47 -14.85 -13.36
N PHE A 86 7.20 -14.35 -12.15
CA PHE A 86 7.90 -14.80 -10.94
C PHE A 86 7.05 -14.56 -9.68
N LEU A 87 7.41 -15.27 -8.60
CA LEU A 87 6.83 -15.09 -7.28
C LEU A 87 7.69 -14.16 -6.41
N GLU A 88 7.04 -13.26 -5.70
CA GLU A 88 7.61 -12.51 -4.59
C GLU A 88 6.91 -12.96 -3.30
N GLU A 89 7.61 -13.72 -2.48
CA GLU A 89 7.10 -14.11 -1.17
C GLU A 89 7.48 -13.06 -0.13
N LYS A 90 6.47 -12.51 0.56
CA LYS A 90 6.61 -11.60 1.70
C LYS A 90 6.16 -12.30 2.98
N GLU A 91 6.33 -11.67 4.12
CA GLU A 91 5.93 -12.31 5.37
C GLU A 91 4.42 -12.56 5.46
N CYS A 92 3.59 -11.62 5.03
CA CYS A 92 2.13 -11.66 5.14
C CYS A 92 1.41 -11.81 3.81
N SER A 93 2.13 -11.95 2.69
CA SER A 93 1.55 -12.11 1.35
C SER A 93 2.46 -12.91 0.41
N ILE A 94 1.91 -13.31 -0.74
CA ILE A 94 2.64 -13.83 -1.89
C ILE A 94 2.09 -13.13 -3.11
N ALA A 95 2.97 -12.57 -3.94
CA ALA A 95 2.61 -11.89 -5.18
C ALA A 95 3.16 -12.64 -6.40
N TRP A 96 2.32 -12.89 -7.38
CA TRP A 96 2.70 -13.37 -8.70
C TRP A 96 2.79 -12.19 -9.66
N HIS A 97 4.00 -11.90 -10.15
CA HIS A 97 4.31 -10.82 -11.07
C HIS A 97 4.40 -11.33 -12.49
N TYR A 98 3.70 -10.68 -13.43
CA TYR A 98 3.65 -11.06 -14.85
C TYR A 98 3.84 -9.88 -15.81
N ARG A 99 4.41 -8.77 -15.33
CA ARG A 99 4.58 -7.54 -16.12
C ARG A 99 5.48 -7.71 -17.34
N LEU A 100 6.47 -8.61 -17.25
CA LEU A 100 7.46 -8.85 -18.30
C LEU A 100 7.06 -9.98 -19.26
N SER A 101 5.92 -10.61 -19.02
CA SER A 101 5.39 -11.72 -19.82
C SER A 101 4.62 -11.20 -21.04
N ASP A 102 4.33 -12.09 -21.99
CA ASP A 102 3.43 -11.80 -23.11
C ASP A 102 2.07 -11.34 -22.59
N ALA A 103 1.57 -10.21 -23.13
CA ALA A 103 0.43 -9.52 -22.54
C ALA A 103 -0.89 -10.31 -22.68
N GLU A 104 -1.10 -10.99 -23.80
CA GLU A 104 -2.35 -11.73 -24.07
C GLU A 104 -2.41 -13.01 -23.23
N SER A 105 -1.33 -13.80 -23.24
CA SER A 105 -1.20 -15.01 -22.42
C SER A 105 -1.27 -14.70 -20.94
N ALA A 106 -0.63 -13.62 -20.50
CA ALA A 106 -0.60 -13.21 -19.10
C ALA A 106 -1.97 -12.77 -18.59
N GLU A 107 -2.75 -12.03 -19.39
CA GLU A 107 -4.08 -11.57 -19.01
C GLU A 107 -5.04 -12.76 -18.84
N PHE A 108 -5.02 -13.70 -19.80
CA PHE A 108 -5.82 -14.93 -19.72
C PHE A 108 -5.48 -15.74 -18.47
N MET A 109 -4.19 -16.03 -18.27
CA MET A 109 -3.72 -16.82 -17.13
C MET A 109 -3.96 -16.11 -15.79
N ALA A 110 -3.90 -14.77 -15.76
CA ALA A 110 -4.21 -14.02 -14.54
C ALA A 110 -5.68 -14.15 -14.12
N GLN A 111 -6.61 -14.16 -15.08
CA GLN A 111 -8.03 -14.37 -14.78
C GLN A 111 -8.30 -15.81 -14.28
N GLU A 112 -7.68 -16.81 -14.90
CA GLU A 112 -7.79 -18.20 -14.44
C GLU A 112 -7.24 -18.35 -13.01
N LEU A 113 -6.00 -17.89 -12.78
CA LEU A 113 -5.36 -17.99 -11.47
C LEU A 113 -6.14 -17.24 -10.39
N LYS A 114 -6.65 -16.06 -10.71
CA LYS A 114 -7.49 -15.29 -9.79
C LYS A 114 -8.75 -16.05 -9.39
N PHE A 115 -9.41 -16.69 -10.34
CA PHE A 115 -10.59 -17.51 -10.07
C PHE A 115 -10.26 -18.70 -9.17
N GLU A 116 -9.19 -19.45 -9.48
CA GLU A 116 -8.78 -20.61 -8.71
C GLU A 116 -8.36 -20.24 -7.28
N LEU A 117 -7.53 -19.19 -7.12
CA LEU A 117 -7.13 -18.69 -5.81
C LEU A 117 -8.33 -18.20 -4.99
N THR A 118 -9.26 -17.49 -5.60
CA THR A 118 -10.46 -17.02 -4.92
C THR A 118 -11.27 -18.19 -4.37
N ASN A 119 -11.45 -19.24 -5.15
CA ASN A 119 -12.18 -20.46 -4.71
C ASN A 119 -11.43 -21.19 -3.59
N LEU A 120 -10.11 -21.33 -3.70
CA LEU A 120 -9.27 -21.98 -2.68
C LEU A 120 -9.33 -21.26 -1.33
N LEU A 121 -9.52 -19.94 -1.36
CA LEU A 121 -9.42 -19.07 -0.19
C LEU A 121 -10.80 -18.65 0.38
N LEU A 122 -11.92 -19.15 -0.17
CA LEU A 122 -13.29 -18.74 0.20
C LEU A 122 -13.57 -18.82 1.70
N GLN A 123 -13.02 -19.82 2.40
CA GLN A 123 -13.24 -20.02 3.84
C GLN A 123 -12.04 -19.62 4.70
N THR A 124 -11.21 -18.71 4.18
CA THR A 124 -10.02 -18.24 4.88
C THR A 124 -10.11 -16.74 5.17
N ASN A 125 -9.22 -16.25 6.04
CA ASN A 125 -9.01 -14.82 6.26
C ASN A 125 -8.04 -14.20 5.24
N MET A 126 -7.95 -14.80 4.05
CA MET A 126 -7.10 -14.34 2.96
C MET A 126 -7.96 -13.76 1.83
N GLU A 127 -7.37 -12.88 1.04
CA GLU A 127 -7.98 -12.29 -0.16
C GLU A 127 -7.00 -12.27 -1.32
N VAL A 128 -7.53 -12.26 -2.54
CA VAL A 128 -6.76 -12.09 -3.77
C VAL A 128 -6.95 -10.67 -4.27
N LEU A 129 -5.87 -9.95 -4.43
CA LEU A 129 -5.84 -8.61 -4.99
C LEU A 129 -5.24 -8.62 -6.39
N GLU A 130 -5.87 -7.89 -7.29
CA GLU A 130 -5.37 -7.64 -8.63
C GLU A 130 -4.78 -6.24 -8.71
N GLY A 131 -3.48 -6.16 -8.98
CA GLY A 131 -2.77 -4.91 -9.19
C GLY A 131 -2.36 -4.72 -10.66
N ASN A 132 -1.46 -3.80 -10.91
CA ASN A 132 -0.93 -3.54 -12.25
C ASN A 132 0.06 -4.64 -12.67
N LYS A 133 -0.45 -5.67 -13.35
CA LYS A 133 0.30 -6.85 -13.79
C LYS A 133 0.89 -7.67 -12.64
N VAL A 134 0.08 -7.81 -11.58
CA VAL A 134 0.39 -8.63 -10.40
C VAL A 134 -0.92 -9.16 -9.78
N LEU A 135 -0.91 -10.41 -9.33
CA LEU A 135 -1.91 -10.95 -8.41
C LEU A 135 -1.24 -11.20 -7.07
N GLU A 136 -1.80 -10.67 -6.01
CA GLU A 136 -1.28 -10.81 -4.65
C GLU A 136 -2.31 -11.49 -3.74
N VAL A 137 -1.89 -12.54 -3.05
CA VAL A 137 -2.66 -13.13 -1.94
C VAL A 137 -2.13 -12.57 -0.64
N ARG A 138 -3.02 -11.98 0.18
CA ARG A 138 -2.66 -11.41 1.48
C ARG A 138 -3.71 -11.73 2.55
N ALA A 139 -3.35 -11.53 3.81
CA ALA A 139 -4.33 -11.53 4.89
C ALA A 139 -5.27 -10.33 4.79
N LYS A 140 -6.59 -10.51 4.87
CA LYS A 140 -7.60 -9.42 4.86
C LYS A 140 -7.33 -8.34 5.92
N ALA A 141 -6.75 -8.75 7.06
CA ALA A 141 -6.36 -7.82 8.12
C ALA A 141 -5.14 -6.94 7.75
N ALA A 142 -4.34 -7.32 6.74
CA ALA A 142 -3.27 -6.48 6.19
C ALA A 142 -3.86 -5.48 5.17
N ASN A 143 -4.59 -4.49 5.66
CA ASN A 143 -5.39 -3.54 4.90
C ASN A 143 -4.94 -2.12 5.25
N LYS A 144 -4.76 -1.26 4.24
CA LYS A 144 -4.28 0.11 4.41
C LYS A 144 -5.25 0.97 5.22
N GLY A 145 -6.54 0.77 5.06
CA GLY A 145 -7.57 1.49 5.82
C GLY A 145 -7.50 1.17 7.31
N ALA A 146 -7.45 -0.11 7.68
CA ALA A 146 -7.29 -0.52 9.07
C ALA A 146 -5.98 0.00 9.69
N ALA A 147 -4.92 0.08 8.87
CA ALA A 147 -3.64 0.62 9.32
C ALA A 147 -3.71 2.13 9.56
N VAL A 148 -4.34 2.89 8.66
CA VAL A 148 -4.52 4.34 8.80
C VAL A 148 -5.37 4.67 10.01
N LEU A 149 -6.49 3.99 10.24
CA LEU A 149 -7.31 4.19 11.44
C LEU A 149 -6.48 4.00 12.72
N ALA A 150 -5.63 2.97 12.75
CA ALA A 150 -4.75 2.75 13.91
C ALA A 150 -3.67 3.85 14.09
N THR A 151 -3.37 4.66 13.07
CA THR A 151 -2.49 5.83 13.23
C THR A 151 -3.24 7.06 13.77
N LEU A 152 -4.55 7.12 13.57
CA LEU A 152 -5.40 8.23 14.01
C LEU A 152 -5.90 8.10 15.45
N ASP A 153 -5.86 6.91 16.04
CA ASP A 153 -6.44 6.59 17.35
C ASP A 153 -5.97 7.50 18.51
N ASP A 154 -4.78 8.10 18.38
CA ASP A 154 -4.15 8.88 19.46
C ASP A 154 -4.19 10.40 19.20
N GLY A 155 -4.78 10.88 18.08
CA GLY A 155 -4.64 12.26 17.64
C GLY A 155 -5.96 13.03 17.47
N ASN A 156 -5.98 14.27 17.97
CA ASN A 156 -6.99 15.25 17.60
C ASN A 156 -6.42 16.08 16.44
N TYR A 157 -6.76 15.71 15.21
CA TYR A 157 -6.24 16.32 13.99
C TYR A 157 -7.19 17.43 13.52
N GLY A 158 -6.67 18.64 13.34
CA GLY A 158 -7.42 19.75 12.73
C GLY A 158 -7.69 19.52 11.25
N MET A 159 -6.79 18.80 10.56
CA MET A 159 -6.95 18.41 9.15
C MET A 159 -6.32 17.03 8.94
N ILE A 160 -6.98 16.22 8.13
CA ILE A 160 -6.44 14.93 7.65
C ILE A 160 -6.37 15.01 6.12
N LEU A 161 -5.17 14.75 5.57
CA LEU A 161 -4.97 14.62 4.13
C LEU A 161 -4.41 13.23 3.84
N ALA A 162 -5.06 12.49 2.92
CA ALA A 162 -4.60 11.21 2.44
C ALA A 162 -4.54 11.21 0.91
N ALA A 163 -3.43 10.76 0.34
CA ALA A 163 -3.25 10.69 -1.11
C ALA A 163 -2.72 9.31 -1.52
N GLY A 164 -3.15 8.82 -2.70
CA GLY A 164 -2.71 7.55 -3.23
C GLY A 164 -3.05 7.35 -4.69
N ASP A 165 -2.31 6.46 -5.36
CA ASP A 165 -2.43 6.14 -6.77
C ASP A 165 -2.79 4.67 -7.04
N ASP A 166 -2.72 3.82 -6.02
CA ASP A 166 -2.96 2.39 -6.14
C ASP A 166 -4.41 2.03 -5.76
N TRP A 167 -4.88 0.89 -6.25
CA TRP A 167 -6.18 0.32 -5.91
C TRP A 167 -6.35 0.14 -4.40
N THR A 168 -5.30 -0.30 -3.72
CA THR A 168 -5.33 -0.53 -2.27
C THR A 168 -5.41 0.77 -1.44
N ASP A 169 -5.27 1.95 -2.05
CA ASP A 169 -5.46 3.24 -1.38
C ASP A 169 -6.95 3.54 -1.17
N GLU A 170 -7.84 2.90 -1.95
CA GLU A 170 -9.28 2.99 -1.75
C GLU A 170 -9.70 2.51 -0.35
N ASP A 171 -8.99 1.53 0.21
CA ASP A 171 -9.20 1.06 1.58
C ASP A 171 -9.05 2.22 2.60
N MET A 172 -8.12 3.17 2.36
CA MET A 172 -7.92 4.35 3.21
C MET A 172 -9.02 5.38 2.98
N PHE A 173 -9.36 5.66 1.70
CA PHE A 173 -10.34 6.69 1.36
C PHE A 173 -11.72 6.37 1.92
N GLN A 174 -12.10 5.08 1.93
CA GLN A 174 -13.40 4.62 2.43
C GLN A 174 -13.57 4.71 3.95
N VAL A 175 -12.49 4.59 4.72
CA VAL A 175 -12.57 4.51 6.18
C VAL A 175 -12.27 5.83 6.87
N LEU A 176 -11.64 6.79 6.17
CA LEU A 176 -11.34 8.10 6.73
C LEU A 176 -12.64 8.91 6.94
N PRO A 177 -12.66 9.81 7.94
CA PRO A 177 -13.83 10.63 8.20
C PRO A 177 -14.18 11.52 6.99
N ALA A 178 -15.45 11.84 6.80
CA ALA A 178 -15.92 12.66 5.67
C ALA A 178 -15.27 14.06 5.61
N THR A 179 -14.71 14.54 6.71
CA THR A 179 -13.95 15.80 6.79
C THR A 179 -12.51 15.66 6.28
N ALA A 180 -12.02 14.45 6.03
CA ALA A 180 -10.69 14.23 5.51
C ALA A 180 -10.61 14.65 4.03
N MET A 181 -9.49 15.25 3.66
CA MET A 181 -9.15 15.54 2.27
C MET A 181 -8.51 14.27 1.68
N THR A 182 -9.29 13.47 0.94
CA THR A 182 -8.81 12.27 0.27
C THR A 182 -8.58 12.57 -1.20
N ILE A 183 -7.39 12.19 -1.71
CA ILE A 183 -6.90 12.58 -3.04
C ILE A 183 -6.49 11.33 -3.80
N ARG A 184 -7.15 11.06 -4.91
CA ARG A 184 -6.70 10.09 -5.91
C ARG A 184 -5.70 10.73 -6.86
N VAL A 185 -4.55 10.13 -7.05
CA VAL A 185 -3.58 10.49 -8.08
C VAL A 185 -3.78 9.58 -9.29
N GLY A 186 -4.04 10.19 -10.46
CA GLY A 186 -4.36 9.47 -11.69
C GLY A 186 -5.87 9.28 -11.92
N VAL A 187 -6.23 8.78 -13.10
CA VAL A 187 -7.61 8.71 -13.60
C VAL A 187 -8.15 7.28 -13.45
N ARG A 188 -8.86 7.02 -12.35
CA ARG A 188 -9.60 5.75 -12.12
C ARG A 188 -10.83 6.04 -11.26
N PRO A 189 -11.85 5.16 -11.28
CA PRO A 189 -12.94 5.24 -10.30
C PRO A 189 -12.37 5.21 -8.88
N THR A 190 -12.89 6.10 -8.00
CA THR A 190 -12.33 6.28 -6.66
C THR A 190 -13.40 6.73 -5.66
N ALA A 191 -13.21 6.36 -4.40
CA ALA A 191 -13.91 6.91 -3.25
C ALA A 191 -13.29 8.22 -2.71
N ALA A 192 -12.15 8.64 -3.26
CA ALA A 192 -11.52 9.90 -2.85
C ALA A 192 -12.36 11.13 -3.26
N ASN A 193 -12.32 12.18 -2.43
CA ASN A 193 -13.07 13.41 -2.65
C ASN A 193 -12.45 14.30 -3.74
N TYR A 194 -11.16 14.14 -4.01
CA TYR A 194 -10.40 14.96 -4.96
C TYR A 194 -9.56 14.09 -5.89
N LEU A 195 -9.25 14.66 -7.05
CA LEU A 195 -8.41 14.05 -8.09
C LEU A 195 -7.24 14.97 -8.41
N LEU A 196 -6.06 14.40 -8.56
CA LEU A 196 -4.89 15.03 -9.16
C LEU A 196 -4.44 14.21 -10.36
N ALA A 197 -3.94 14.87 -11.40
CA ALA A 197 -3.57 14.19 -12.63
C ALA A 197 -2.36 13.26 -12.43
N ASP A 198 -1.37 13.73 -11.68
CA ASP A 198 -0.12 13.01 -11.47
C ASP A 198 0.56 13.32 -10.13
N GLN A 199 1.71 12.69 -9.92
CA GLN A 199 2.51 12.87 -8.70
C GLN A 199 3.10 14.29 -8.56
N GLN A 200 3.31 15.01 -9.67
CA GLN A 200 3.87 16.36 -9.63
C GLN A 200 2.85 17.34 -9.05
N ASP A 201 1.58 17.17 -9.41
CA ASP A 201 0.48 17.95 -8.84
C ASP A 201 0.35 17.75 -7.32
N LEU A 202 0.52 16.50 -6.85
CA LEU A 202 0.51 16.22 -5.42
C LEU A 202 1.70 16.88 -4.71
N ILE A 203 2.88 16.82 -5.28
CA ILE A 203 4.07 17.49 -4.74
C ILE A 203 3.84 18.99 -4.64
N ALA A 204 3.32 19.61 -5.71
CA ALA A 204 3.03 21.05 -5.73
C ALA A 204 1.97 21.46 -4.69
N LEU A 205 0.97 20.60 -4.47
CA LEU A 205 -0.02 20.81 -3.41
C LEU A 205 0.62 20.80 -2.01
N LEU A 206 1.46 19.80 -1.73
CA LEU A 206 2.14 19.68 -0.44
C LEU A 206 3.08 20.86 -0.18
N GLU A 207 3.76 21.39 -1.20
CA GLU A 207 4.58 22.60 -1.09
C GLU A 207 3.76 23.85 -0.76
N LYS A 208 2.61 24.02 -1.42
CA LYS A 208 1.71 25.15 -1.14
C LYS A 208 1.16 25.09 0.29
N LEU A 209 0.82 23.90 0.78
CA LEU A 209 0.37 23.74 2.16
C LEU A 209 1.46 24.11 3.17
N MET A 210 2.71 23.73 2.90
CA MET A 210 3.84 24.14 3.75
C MET A 210 4.04 25.67 3.77
N MET A 211 3.88 26.35 2.61
CA MET A 211 4.03 27.80 2.54
C MET A 211 2.91 28.54 3.22
N ALA A 212 1.68 28.02 3.17
CA ALA A 212 0.51 28.62 3.82
C ALA A 212 0.59 28.57 5.36
N ASP A 213 1.29 27.60 5.92
CA ASP A 213 1.50 27.48 7.37
C ASP A 213 2.58 28.44 7.93
N LEU A 214 3.34 29.12 7.07
CA LEU A 214 4.39 30.06 7.44
C LEU A 214 3.91 31.54 7.49
N GLY A 215 2.64 31.80 7.21
CA GLY A 215 1.98 33.12 7.26
C GLY A 215 0.98 33.20 8.38
#